data_903526f4bcb249aaf111df23e762f3e1
#
_entry.id   903526f4bcb249aaf111df23e762f3e1
#
_cell.length_a   1.000
_cell.length_b   1.000
_cell.length_c   1.000
_cell.angle_alpha   90.00
_cell.angle_beta   90.00
_cell.angle_gamma   90.00
#
_symmetry.space_group_name_H-M   'P 1'
#
loop_
_entity.id
_entity.type
_entity.pdbx_description
1 polymer ?
#
loop_
_entity_poly.entity_id
_entity_poly.type
_entity_poly.pdbx_seq_one_letter_code
_entity_poly.pdbx_strand_id
1 'polypeptide(L)' 'MLNRIDPSVSRDEAVVEFLDGDFRVIKPGKYVRCAITKDPIPLDDLRYWNVARQEAYSSRDAVLIALGAKPKP' A
#
# COMPACT_ATOMS: atom_id res chain seq x y z
N MET A 1 20.67 -1.95 19.47
CA MET A 1 20.28 -1.56 19.13
C MET A 1 19.56 -1.01 18.99
N LEU A 2 19.41 -0.71 18.82
CA LEU A 2 18.65 -0.17 18.72
C LEU A 2 17.79 -0.17 18.02
N ASN A 3 17.20 -0.16 18.23
CA ASN A 3 16.33 -0.21 17.60
C ASN A 3 15.53 0.75 17.38
N ARG A 4 15.63 1.41 16.88
CA ARG A 4 14.88 2.37 16.69
C ARG A 4 13.80 2.08 15.88
N ILE A 5 12.67 2.47 16.13
CA ILE A 5 11.54 2.31 15.29
C ILE A 5 11.66 3.27 14.16
N ASP A 6 11.64 2.73 12.96
CA ASP A 6 11.60 3.55 11.78
C ASP A 6 10.26 4.24 11.72
N PRO A 7 10.21 5.57 11.60
CA PRO A 7 8.91 6.26 11.54
C PRO A 7 8.03 5.82 10.39
N SER A 8 8.60 5.24 9.33
CA SER A 8 7.81 4.79 8.21
C SER A 8 7.23 3.40 8.41
N VAL A 9 7.57 2.73 9.51
CA VAL A 9 7.08 1.39 9.79
C VAL A 9 6.37 1.41 11.13
N SER A 10 5.12 1.02 11.12
CA SER A 10 4.29 0.99 12.29
C SER A 10 4.01 -0.46 12.68
N ARG A 11 3.78 -0.73 13.96
CA ARG A 11 3.35 -2.04 14.40
C ARG A 11 2.02 -2.43 13.79
N ASP A 12 1.20 -1.44 13.47
CA ASP A 12 -0.11 -1.69 12.89
C ASP A 12 -0.08 -1.83 11.39
N GLU A 13 1.06 -1.58 10.78
CA GLU A 13 1.16 -1.70 9.33
C GLU A 13 1.31 -3.16 8.95
N ALA A 14 0.39 -3.63 8.12
CA ALA A 14 0.42 -5.00 7.63
C ALA A 14 1.45 -5.13 6.51
N VAL A 15 1.96 -6.33 6.35
CA VAL A 15 2.73 -6.69 5.16
C VAL A 15 1.90 -7.70 4.41
N VAL A 16 1.60 -7.41 3.15
CA VAL A 16 0.76 -8.29 2.34
C VAL A 16 1.46 -8.59 1.03
N GLU A 17 1.12 -9.72 0.48
CA GLU A 17 1.52 -10.10 -0.86
C GLU A 17 0.31 -9.90 -1.77
N PHE A 18 0.48 -9.12 -2.83
CA PHE A 18 -0.61 -8.81 -3.74
C PHE A 18 -0.64 -9.85 -4.85
N LEU A 19 -1.83 -10.38 -5.09
CA LEU A 19 -2.06 -11.42 -6.08
C LEU A 19 -3.12 -10.94 -7.05
N ASP A 20 -3.33 -11.70 -8.11
CA ASP A 20 -4.41 -11.39 -9.05
C ASP A 20 -5.75 -11.57 -8.35
N GLY A 21 -6.46 -10.46 -8.18
CA GLY A 21 -7.80 -10.51 -7.61
C GLY A 21 -7.87 -10.68 -6.11
N ASP A 22 -6.74 -10.77 -5.42
CA ASP A 22 -6.75 -10.96 -3.98
C ASP A 22 -5.38 -10.58 -3.41
N PHE A 23 -5.27 -10.61 -2.09
CA PHE A 23 -3.99 -10.42 -1.43
C PHE A 23 -3.89 -11.38 -0.26
N ARG A 24 -2.67 -11.64 0.16
CA ARG A 24 -2.40 -12.54 1.27
C ARG A 24 -1.62 -11.78 2.34
N VAL A 25 -2.06 -11.89 3.58
CA VAL A 25 -1.40 -11.20 4.69
C VAL A 25 -0.19 -12.02 5.13
N ILE A 26 0.98 -11.40 5.04
CA ILE A 26 2.23 -12.00 5.48
C ILE A 26 2.45 -11.67 6.95
N LYS A 27 2.28 -10.40 7.28
CA LYS A 27 2.41 -9.94 8.66
C LYS A 27 1.12 -9.21 9.03
N PRO A 28 0.45 -9.60 10.12
CA PRO A 28 -0.80 -8.96 10.50
C PRO A 28 -0.63 -7.47 10.78
N GLY A 29 -1.69 -6.74 10.50
CA GLY A 29 -1.75 -5.32 10.77
C GLY A 29 -3.10 -4.80 10.36
N LYS A 30 -3.31 -3.50 10.54
CA LYS A 30 -4.59 -2.87 10.28
C LYS A 30 -4.66 -2.22 8.92
N TYR A 31 -3.52 -1.84 8.36
CA TYR A 31 -3.50 -1.09 7.11
C TYR A 31 -2.19 -1.36 6.37
N VAL A 32 -2.19 -0.97 5.10
CA VAL A 32 -0.96 -0.85 4.31
C VAL A 32 -0.87 0.58 3.81
N ARG A 33 0.28 0.96 3.28
CA ARG A 33 0.49 2.32 2.79
C ARG A 33 0.38 2.38 1.30
N CYS A 34 -0.22 3.46 0.82
CA CYS A 34 -0.24 3.75 -0.61
C CYS A 34 1.18 4.05 -1.08
N ALA A 35 1.56 3.46 -2.20
CA ALA A 35 2.90 3.68 -2.75
C ALA A 35 3.09 5.11 -3.26
N ILE A 36 2.02 5.78 -3.60
CA ILE A 36 2.08 7.12 -4.19
C ILE A 36 1.89 8.20 -3.15
N THR A 37 0.79 8.13 -2.38
CA THR A 37 0.43 9.19 -1.44
C THR A 37 0.95 8.95 -0.04
N LYS A 38 1.35 7.72 0.26
CA LYS A 38 1.79 7.30 1.59
C LYS A 38 0.66 7.30 2.63
N ASP A 39 -0.57 7.45 2.18
CA ASP A 39 -1.71 7.38 3.08
C ASP A 39 -1.93 5.96 3.57
N PRO A 40 -2.38 5.78 4.80
CA PRO A 40 -2.74 4.44 5.27
C PRO A 40 -4.03 3.98 4.58
N ILE A 41 -4.04 2.72 4.18
CA ILE A 41 -5.19 2.10 3.55
C ILE A 41 -5.62 0.94 4.44
N PRO A 42 -6.76 1.07 5.14
CA PRO A 42 -7.26 -0.08 5.91
C PRO A 42 -7.43 -1.29 5.00
N LEU A 43 -7.15 -2.46 5.50
CA LEU A 43 -7.22 -3.66 4.66
C LEU A 43 -8.62 -3.86 4.09
N ASP A 44 -9.66 -3.43 4.81
CA ASP A 44 -11.02 -3.52 4.32
C ASP A 44 -11.29 -2.60 3.14
N ASP A 45 -10.47 -1.56 2.98
CA ASP A 45 -10.61 -0.60 1.89
C ASP A 45 -9.58 -0.81 0.80
N LEU A 46 -8.78 -1.83 0.91
CA LEU A 46 -7.72 -2.10 -0.07
C LEU A 46 -8.34 -2.67 -1.34
N ARG A 47 -8.30 -1.89 -2.42
CA ARG A 47 -8.95 -2.25 -3.68
C ARG A 47 -8.04 -2.18 -4.88
N TYR A 48 -6.97 -1.39 -4.80
CA TYR A 48 -6.10 -1.17 -5.94
C TYR A 48 -4.69 -1.55 -5.57
N TRP A 49 -4.06 -2.38 -6.40
CA TRP A 49 -2.67 -2.75 -6.19
C TRP A 49 -2.04 -3.17 -7.51
N ASN A 50 -0.72 -3.27 -7.51
CA ASN A 50 0.05 -3.71 -8.66
C ASN A 50 0.82 -4.96 -8.25
N VAL A 51 0.51 -6.07 -8.90
CA VAL A 51 1.13 -7.35 -8.56
C VAL A 51 2.61 -7.34 -8.91
N ALA A 52 2.95 -6.82 -10.09
CA ALA A 52 4.33 -6.82 -10.53
C ALA A 52 5.24 -6.00 -9.63
N ARG A 53 4.72 -4.88 -9.11
CA ARG A 53 5.49 -4.01 -8.23
C ARG A 53 5.23 -4.27 -6.76
N GLN A 54 4.22 -5.07 -6.45
CA GLN A 54 3.82 -5.33 -5.06
C GLN A 54 3.55 -4.02 -4.32
N GLU A 55 2.69 -3.18 -4.90
CA GLU A 55 2.35 -1.87 -4.37
C GLU A 55 0.85 -1.73 -4.23
N ALA A 56 0.44 -1.05 -3.17
CA ALA A 56 -0.96 -0.71 -2.96
C ALA A 56 -1.21 0.75 -3.32
N TYR A 57 -2.43 1.05 -3.72
CA TYR A 57 -2.82 2.40 -4.09
C TYR A 57 -4.11 2.78 -3.38
N SER A 58 -4.16 3.99 -2.86
CA SER A 58 -5.30 4.42 -2.07
C SER A 58 -6.50 4.82 -2.91
N SER A 59 -6.29 5.11 -4.20
CA SER A 59 -7.36 5.61 -5.05
C SER A 59 -7.03 5.36 -6.51
N ARG A 60 -8.02 5.59 -7.37
CA ARG A 60 -7.80 5.50 -8.81
C ARG A 60 -6.78 6.53 -9.27
N ASP A 61 -6.78 7.71 -8.67
CA ASP A 61 -5.80 8.73 -9.03
C ASP A 61 -4.39 8.24 -8.75
N ALA A 62 -4.18 7.59 -7.63
CA ALA A 62 -2.88 7.03 -7.30
C ALA A 62 -2.48 5.96 -8.32
N VAL A 63 -3.43 5.12 -8.74
CA VAL A 63 -3.16 4.12 -9.78
C VAL A 63 -2.70 4.81 -11.06
N LEU A 64 -3.39 5.85 -11.48
CA LEU A 64 -3.07 6.55 -12.72
C LEU A 64 -1.69 7.19 -12.64
N ILE A 65 -1.34 7.78 -11.51
CA ILE A 65 -0.02 8.35 -11.32
C ILE A 65 1.04 7.26 -11.39
N ALA A 66 0.78 6.13 -10.75
CA ALA A 66 1.72 5.01 -10.76
C ALA A 66 1.95 4.48 -12.17
N LEU A 67 0.94 4.55 -13.02
CA LEU A 67 1.05 4.10 -14.40
C LEU A 67 1.63 5.16 -15.32
N GLY A 68 2.01 6.31 -14.78
CA GLY A 68 2.63 7.37 -15.56
C GLY A 68 1.68 8.39 -16.10
N ALA A 69 0.38 8.29 -15.81
CA ALA A 69 -0.57 9.29 -16.25
C ALA A 69 -0.41 10.55 -15.39
N LYS A 70 -0.53 11.70 -16.00
CA LYS A 70 -0.46 12.93 -15.25
C LYS A 70 -1.84 13.28 -14.73
N PRO A 71 -1.95 13.71 -13.47
CA PRO A 71 -3.23 14.16 -12.98
C PRO A 71 -3.64 15.42 -13.70
N LYS A 72 -4.93 15.62 -13.82
CA LYS A 72 -5.44 16.83 -14.41
C LYS A 72 -5.24 17.99 -13.47
N PRO A 73 -4.91 19.14 -13.99
CA PRO A 73 -4.77 20.32 -13.15
C PRO A 73 -6.08 20.74 -12.52
#